data_8730a29ae71fa08b6940465e9565afc1
#
_entry.id   8730a29ae71fa08b6940465e9565afc1
#
_cell.length_a   1.000
_cell.length_b   1.000
_cell.length_c   1.000
_cell.angle_alpha   90.00
_cell.angle_beta   90.00
_cell.angle_gamma   90.00
#
_symmetry.space_group_name_H-M   'P 1'
#
loop_
_entity.id
_entity.type
_entity.pdbx_description
1 polymer ?
#
loop_
_entity_poly.entity_id
_entity_poly.type
_entity_poly.pdbx_seq_one_letter_code
_entity_poly.pdbx_strand_id
1 'polypeptide(L)'
;YGGCQQSVINYSHPIDGKPAVIFANAAANSRSNGTIRIGLINENGTNSEGRINYTFDWKYKKVIRSGEFGYSCLMEQPNGNIVCFYEQESRPDNIHSLVFGEYTLDYIKDIKPTPDTPNLVYSSSEKVLPLSDGTYTPIGPELPSIAGLHEGTILVRFTPTSTDSIYSLIGVSNGQTGNQNSYFHLYYSNARLGFEIRRQEGGDFEKNSAPVTIKA
;
A
#
# COMPACT_ATOMS: atom_id res chain seq x y z
N TYR A 1 -12.12 -0.55 30.37
CA TYR A 1 -11.28 -0.68 29.16
C TYR A 1 -9.91 -0.14 29.48
N GLY A 2 -8.88 -0.98 29.46
CA GLY A 2 -7.51 -0.51 29.47
C GLY A 2 -7.26 0.32 28.20
N GLY A 3 -7.05 1.63 28.37
CA GLY A 3 -6.77 2.52 27.25
C GLY A 3 -5.54 2.07 26.47
N CYS A 4 -5.49 2.42 25.20
CA CYS A 4 -4.31 2.27 24.36
C CYS A 4 -3.64 3.63 24.21
N GLN A 5 -2.32 3.67 24.25
CA GLN A 5 -1.58 4.89 23.95
C GLN A 5 -1.93 5.37 22.55
N GLN A 6 -2.13 6.65 22.43
CA GLN A 6 -2.44 7.32 21.18
C GLN A 6 -1.30 8.30 20.86
N SER A 7 -1.19 8.69 19.61
CA SER A 7 -0.21 9.67 19.19
C SER A 7 -0.87 10.81 18.44
N VAL A 8 -0.44 12.02 18.74
CA VAL A 8 -0.85 13.24 18.02
C VAL A 8 0.38 14.10 17.76
N ILE A 9 0.44 14.65 16.56
CA ILE A 9 1.47 15.63 16.19
C ILE A 9 0.81 16.83 15.53
N ASN A 10 1.43 17.98 15.69
CA ASN A 10 1.12 19.14 14.87
C ASN A 10 1.76 18.96 13.50
N TYR A 11 0.99 19.16 12.44
CA TYR A 11 1.53 19.07 11.09
C TYR A 11 2.08 20.41 10.64
N SER A 12 3.28 20.43 10.09
CA SER A 12 4.03 21.69 9.86
C SER A 12 3.49 22.52 8.69
N HIS A 13 2.71 21.90 7.80
CA HIS A 13 2.18 22.57 6.61
C HIS A 13 0.64 22.66 6.68
N PRO A 14 0.03 23.73 6.15
CA PRO A 14 -1.42 23.80 6.07
C PRO A 14 -2.00 22.67 5.22
N ILE A 15 -3.10 22.07 5.67
CA ILE A 15 -3.90 21.13 4.92
C ILE A 15 -5.23 21.81 4.56
N ASP A 16 -5.57 21.84 3.28
CA ASP A 16 -6.75 22.57 2.77
C ASP A 16 -6.78 24.06 3.22
N GLY A 17 -5.58 24.67 3.32
CA GLY A 17 -5.41 26.05 3.74
C GLY A 17 -5.55 26.30 5.24
N LYS A 18 -5.64 25.26 6.07
CA LYS A 18 -5.79 25.36 7.54
C LYS A 18 -4.66 24.66 8.28
N PRO A 19 -4.26 25.14 9.47
CA PRO A 19 -3.42 24.38 10.37
C PRO A 19 -4.08 23.03 10.69
N ALA A 20 -3.27 21.99 10.91
CA ALA A 20 -3.79 20.65 11.11
C ALA A 20 -3.00 19.86 12.15
N VAL A 21 -3.67 18.89 12.77
CA VAL A 21 -3.04 17.86 13.59
C VAL A 21 -3.24 16.49 12.91
N ILE A 22 -2.26 15.62 13.09
CA ILE A 22 -2.34 14.23 12.70
C ILE A 22 -2.49 13.40 13.97
N PHE A 23 -3.46 12.49 13.99
CA PHE A 23 -3.79 11.68 15.15
C PHE A 23 -3.87 10.20 14.76
N ALA A 24 -3.20 9.34 15.52
CA ALA A 24 -3.27 7.89 15.35
C ALA A 24 -3.85 7.21 16.59
N ASN A 25 -4.80 6.31 16.37
CA ASN A 25 -5.41 5.52 17.43
C ASN A 25 -5.94 4.18 16.94
N ALA A 26 -6.14 3.25 17.86
CA ALA A 26 -7.02 2.10 17.67
C ALA A 26 -8.48 2.60 17.62
N ALA A 27 -9.15 2.49 16.47
CA ALA A 27 -10.45 3.11 16.23
C ALA A 27 -11.62 2.11 16.35
N ALA A 28 -11.47 1.10 17.21
CA ALA A 28 -12.51 0.12 17.53
C ALA A 28 -12.69 -0.02 19.05
N ASN A 29 -13.66 -0.84 19.48
CA ASN A 29 -13.89 -1.16 20.89
C ASN A 29 -12.82 -2.07 21.50
N SER A 30 -11.83 -2.45 20.73
CA SER A 30 -10.63 -3.21 21.12
C SER A 30 -9.38 -2.53 20.57
N ARG A 31 -8.20 -3.06 20.88
CA ARG A 31 -6.95 -2.61 20.28
C ARG A 31 -6.84 -3.05 18.81
N SER A 32 -7.71 -2.52 17.96
CA SER A 32 -7.77 -2.86 16.53
C SER A 32 -8.20 -1.66 15.69
N ASN A 33 -8.16 -1.84 14.38
CA ASN A 33 -8.45 -0.79 13.40
C ASN A 33 -7.58 0.46 13.58
N GLY A 34 -6.26 0.25 13.55
CA GLY A 34 -5.30 1.34 13.57
C GLY A 34 -5.61 2.38 12.49
N THR A 35 -5.90 3.59 12.92
CA THR A 35 -6.43 4.64 12.06
C THR A 35 -5.62 5.92 12.23
N ILE A 36 -5.19 6.51 11.12
CA ILE A 36 -4.67 7.88 11.08
C ILE A 36 -5.82 8.82 10.70
N ARG A 37 -5.91 9.95 11.40
CA ARG A 37 -6.89 11.01 11.17
C ARG A 37 -6.19 12.33 10.99
N ILE A 38 -6.78 13.21 10.18
CA ILE A 38 -6.39 14.60 10.02
C ILE A 38 -7.48 15.47 10.62
N GLY A 39 -7.15 16.26 11.62
CA GLY A 39 -8.02 17.26 12.24
C GLY A 39 -7.62 18.65 11.80
N LEU A 40 -8.45 19.31 10.99
CA LEU A 40 -8.25 20.70 10.62
C LEU A 40 -8.61 21.60 11.81
N ILE A 41 -7.72 22.52 12.17
CA ILE A 41 -7.88 23.41 13.32
C ILE A 41 -8.69 24.62 12.90
N ASN A 42 -9.75 24.90 13.64
CA ASN A 42 -10.57 26.10 13.45
C ASN A 42 -10.61 26.88 14.77
N GLU A 43 -10.48 28.20 14.66
CA GLU A 43 -10.76 29.10 15.79
C GLU A 43 -12.27 29.14 16.06
N ASN A 44 -12.64 29.10 17.32
CA ASN A 44 -14.03 29.08 17.76
C ASN A 44 -14.25 30.10 18.90
N GLY A 45 -14.01 31.37 18.60
CA GLY A 45 -14.15 32.45 19.55
C GLY A 45 -13.10 32.46 20.66
N THR A 46 -13.35 33.26 21.68
CA THR A 46 -12.48 33.42 22.86
C THR A 46 -13.23 33.06 24.13
N ASN A 47 -12.53 32.50 25.11
CA ASN A 47 -13.08 32.25 26.43
C ASN A 47 -13.08 33.53 27.29
N SER A 48 -13.61 33.43 28.50
CA SER A 48 -13.67 34.57 29.47
C SER A 48 -12.31 35.14 29.88
N GLU A 49 -11.22 34.39 29.65
CA GLU A 49 -9.84 34.79 29.94
C GLU A 49 -9.14 35.41 28.71
N GLY A 50 -9.85 35.61 27.59
CA GLY A 50 -9.31 36.12 26.34
C GLY A 50 -8.48 35.14 25.53
N ARG A 51 -8.50 33.84 25.88
CA ARG A 51 -7.78 32.81 25.13
C ARG A 51 -8.66 32.31 23.97
N ILE A 52 -8.03 32.05 22.83
CA ILE A 52 -8.70 31.50 21.66
C ILE A 52 -9.09 30.05 21.94
N ASN A 53 -10.36 29.73 21.68
CA ASN A 53 -10.85 28.35 21.66
C ASN A 53 -10.61 27.75 20.27
N TYR A 54 -10.26 26.49 20.25
CA TYR A 54 -10.04 25.74 19.01
C TYR A 54 -10.99 24.55 18.92
N THR A 55 -11.44 24.26 17.72
CA THR A 55 -12.18 23.04 17.39
C THR A 55 -11.44 22.31 16.29
N PHE A 56 -11.64 20.98 16.22
CA PHE A 56 -11.02 20.11 15.23
C PHE A 56 -12.10 19.57 14.31
N ASP A 57 -11.96 19.84 13.01
CA ASP A 57 -12.73 19.19 11.97
C ASP A 57 -11.97 17.93 11.52
N TRP A 58 -12.42 16.75 11.98
CA TRP A 58 -11.84 15.44 11.65
C TRP A 58 -12.27 14.99 10.27
N LYS A 59 -11.94 15.77 9.26
CA LYS A 59 -12.38 15.62 7.87
C LYS A 59 -11.86 14.34 7.22
N TYR A 60 -10.64 13.93 7.53
CA TYR A 60 -9.98 12.81 6.88
C TYR A 60 -9.61 11.71 7.86
N LYS A 61 -9.74 10.47 7.43
CA LYS A 61 -9.32 9.30 8.19
C LYS A 61 -8.96 8.15 7.26
N LYS A 62 -7.94 7.38 7.64
CA LYS A 62 -7.55 6.16 6.93
C LYS A 62 -7.24 5.05 7.91
N VAL A 63 -7.84 3.89 7.71
CA VAL A 63 -7.45 2.67 8.42
C VAL A 63 -6.16 2.17 7.78
N ILE A 64 -5.08 2.20 8.54
CA ILE A 64 -3.76 1.73 8.12
C ILE A 64 -3.51 0.27 8.49
N ARG A 65 -4.30 -0.24 9.45
CA ARG A 65 -4.26 -1.63 9.91
C ARG A 65 -5.66 -2.07 10.35
N SER A 66 -6.23 -3.05 9.68
CA SER A 66 -7.58 -3.58 10.00
C SER A 66 -7.59 -4.55 11.19
N GLY A 67 -6.44 -5.15 11.53
CA GLY A 67 -6.29 -6.06 12.67
C GLY A 67 -5.83 -5.35 13.93
N GLU A 68 -5.14 -6.08 14.82
CA GLU A 68 -4.61 -5.53 16.04
C GLU A 68 -3.68 -4.35 15.80
N PHE A 69 -3.85 -3.35 16.67
CA PHE A 69 -3.11 -2.11 16.66
C PHE A 69 -2.96 -1.64 18.10
N GLY A 70 -1.73 -1.64 18.57
CA GLY A 70 -1.39 -1.27 19.94
C GLY A 70 -0.91 0.18 20.08
N TYR A 71 0.15 0.36 20.83
CA TYR A 71 0.76 1.67 21.04
C TYR A 71 1.35 2.19 19.74
N SER A 72 1.27 3.51 19.57
CA SER A 72 1.72 4.14 18.34
C SER A 72 2.45 5.46 18.60
N CYS A 73 3.36 5.80 17.69
CA CYS A 73 4.08 7.06 17.66
C CYS A 73 4.07 7.61 16.24
N LEU A 74 3.72 8.88 16.11
CA LEU A 74 3.69 9.60 14.84
C LEU A 74 4.91 10.49 14.70
N MET A 75 5.37 10.66 13.47
CA MET A 75 6.38 11.64 13.09
C MET A 75 6.07 12.17 11.69
N GLU A 76 6.31 13.46 11.49
CA GLU A 76 6.33 14.07 10.16
C GLU A 76 7.74 13.99 9.59
N GLN A 77 7.86 13.56 8.34
CA GLN A 77 9.11 13.55 7.58
C GLN A 77 9.36 14.90 6.91
N PRO A 78 10.60 15.23 6.56
CA PRO A 78 10.91 16.47 5.82
C PRO A 78 10.18 16.61 4.47
N ASN A 79 9.79 15.49 3.86
CA ASN A 79 9.01 15.47 2.61
C ASN A 79 7.49 15.63 2.84
N GLY A 80 7.05 15.81 4.09
CA GLY A 80 5.63 15.92 4.47
C GLY A 80 4.90 14.58 4.63
N ASN A 81 5.57 13.45 4.43
CA ASN A 81 4.97 12.15 4.72
C ASN A 81 4.82 11.92 6.22
N ILE A 82 3.84 11.13 6.59
CA ILE A 82 3.57 10.76 7.98
C ILE A 82 4.11 9.36 8.22
N VAL A 83 4.98 9.25 9.21
CA VAL A 83 5.43 7.96 9.72
C VAL A 83 4.60 7.61 10.94
N CYS A 84 4.12 6.38 10.97
CA CYS A 84 3.50 5.77 12.14
C CYS A 84 4.27 4.51 12.53
N PHE A 85 4.87 4.55 13.71
CA PHE A 85 5.49 3.39 14.33
C PHE A 85 4.49 2.82 15.33
N TYR A 86 4.12 1.53 15.20
CA TYR A 86 3.07 0.95 16.03
C TYR A 86 3.29 -0.54 16.32
N GLU A 87 2.67 -0.99 17.40
CA GLU A 87 2.60 -2.39 17.78
C GLU A 87 1.45 -3.09 17.06
N GLN A 88 1.72 -4.29 16.58
CA GLN A 88 0.68 -5.23 16.14
C GLN A 88 0.97 -6.61 16.73
N GLU A 89 -0.04 -7.35 17.11
CA GLU A 89 0.11 -8.76 17.40
C GLU A 89 0.24 -9.51 16.08
N SER A 90 1.26 -10.34 15.99
CA SER A 90 1.55 -11.07 14.77
C SER A 90 1.74 -12.57 14.99
N ARG A 91 1.66 -13.03 16.25
CA ARG A 91 2.01 -14.42 16.60
C ARG A 91 1.11 -15.00 17.68
N PRO A 92 0.88 -16.36 17.66
CA PRO A 92 0.12 -17.07 18.68
C PRO A 92 0.70 -17.00 20.09
N ASP A 93 1.94 -16.55 20.24
CA ASP A 93 2.69 -16.48 21.50
C ASP A 93 2.61 -15.11 22.20
N ASN A 94 1.69 -14.24 21.77
CA ASN A 94 1.51 -12.87 22.28
C ASN A 94 2.75 -11.97 22.13
N ILE A 95 3.61 -12.27 21.17
CA ILE A 95 4.71 -11.37 20.83
C ILE A 95 4.22 -10.28 19.90
N HIS A 96 4.33 -9.03 20.35
CA HIS A 96 4.03 -7.87 19.51
C HIS A 96 5.15 -7.63 18.51
N SER A 97 4.76 -7.47 17.25
CA SER A 97 5.64 -6.94 16.21
C SER A 97 5.58 -5.44 16.20
N LEU A 98 6.72 -4.80 15.97
CA LEU A 98 6.78 -3.37 15.73
C LEU A 98 6.76 -3.11 14.23
N VAL A 99 5.89 -2.24 13.79
CA VAL A 99 5.72 -1.87 12.40
C VAL A 99 6.05 -0.41 12.21
N PHE A 100 6.85 -0.14 11.19
CA PHE A 100 7.14 1.19 10.71
C PHE A 100 6.42 1.39 9.38
N GLY A 101 5.42 2.26 9.36
CA GLY A 101 4.65 2.59 8.15
C GLY A 101 4.86 4.04 7.77
N GLU A 102 5.09 4.31 6.49
CA GLU A 102 5.16 5.66 5.92
C GLU A 102 3.95 5.89 5.00
N TYR A 103 3.29 7.03 5.15
CA TYR A 103 2.02 7.33 4.49
C TYR A 103 2.06 8.75 3.93
N THR A 104 1.65 8.90 2.68
CA THR A 104 1.44 10.22 2.08
C THR A 104 0.13 10.84 2.59
N LEU A 105 0.03 12.16 2.54
CA LEU A 105 -1.24 12.84 2.86
C LEU A 105 -2.38 12.39 1.93
N ASP A 106 -2.10 12.20 0.66
CA ASP A 106 -3.10 11.76 -0.33
C ASP A 106 -3.64 10.39 0.03
N TYR A 107 -2.80 9.48 0.48
CA TYR A 107 -3.24 8.17 0.99
C TYR A 107 -4.16 8.32 2.20
N ILE A 108 -3.80 9.18 3.17
CA ILE A 108 -4.62 9.39 4.39
C ILE A 108 -5.93 10.11 4.05
N LYS A 109 -5.91 11.05 3.10
CA LYS A 109 -7.10 11.77 2.62
C LYS A 109 -8.01 10.89 1.76
N ASP A 110 -7.60 9.67 1.44
CA ASP A 110 -8.30 8.77 0.51
C ASP A 110 -8.50 9.40 -0.88
N ILE A 111 -7.63 10.33 -1.21
CA ILE A 111 -7.54 10.85 -2.56
C ILE A 111 -7.01 9.69 -3.39
N LYS A 112 -7.90 9.12 -4.19
CA LYS A 112 -7.41 8.23 -5.24
C LYS A 112 -6.48 9.09 -6.09
N PRO A 113 -5.22 8.67 -6.31
CA PRO A 113 -4.42 9.36 -7.29
C PRO A 113 -5.31 9.46 -8.53
N THR A 114 -5.58 10.67 -8.98
CA THR A 114 -6.01 10.86 -10.38
C THR A 114 -4.99 10.00 -11.11
N PRO A 115 -5.39 9.03 -11.93
CA PRO A 115 -4.39 8.29 -12.67
C PRO A 115 -3.65 9.39 -13.42
N ASP A 116 -2.54 9.87 -12.85
CA ASP A 116 -1.50 10.49 -13.63
C ASP A 116 -1.36 9.53 -14.77
N THR A 117 -1.50 10.03 -15.98
CA THR A 117 -1.25 9.22 -17.18
C THR A 117 -0.10 8.33 -16.78
N PRO A 118 -0.32 7.03 -16.53
CA PRO A 118 0.65 6.22 -15.81
C PRO A 118 1.94 6.46 -16.53
N ASN A 119 3.01 6.78 -15.80
CA ASN A 119 4.31 6.96 -16.42
C ASN A 119 4.58 5.62 -17.09
N LEU A 120 4.15 5.51 -18.33
CA LEU A 120 4.05 4.26 -19.07
C LEU A 120 5.50 3.91 -19.41
N VAL A 121 6.12 3.19 -18.48
CA VAL A 121 7.52 2.77 -18.60
C VAL A 121 7.69 1.86 -19.81
N TYR A 122 6.61 1.14 -20.15
CA TYR A 122 6.53 0.30 -21.34
C TYR A 122 5.09 0.20 -21.84
N SER A 123 4.89 0.38 -23.14
CA SER A 123 3.62 0.10 -23.80
C SER A 123 3.86 -0.71 -25.08
N SER A 124 3.20 -1.84 -25.19
CA SER A 124 3.14 -2.62 -26.41
C SER A 124 1.89 -2.33 -27.24
N SER A 125 1.29 -1.15 -27.11
CA SER A 125 0.05 -0.80 -27.80
C SER A 125 0.10 -0.96 -29.32
N GLU A 126 1.29 -0.93 -29.88
CA GLU A 126 1.54 -1.13 -31.32
C GLU A 126 2.06 -2.54 -31.68
N LYS A 127 2.36 -3.39 -30.71
CA LYS A 127 2.84 -4.75 -30.93
C LYS A 127 2.01 -5.75 -30.16
N VAL A 128 1.31 -6.60 -30.88
CA VAL A 128 0.80 -7.84 -30.29
C VAL A 128 2.01 -8.73 -30.05
N LEU A 129 2.35 -8.96 -28.79
CA LEU A 129 3.39 -9.92 -28.42
C LEU A 129 2.81 -11.32 -28.60
N PRO A 130 3.31 -12.13 -29.53
CA PRO A 130 2.81 -13.50 -29.71
C PRO A 130 3.18 -14.31 -28.47
N LEU A 131 2.18 -14.83 -27.77
CA LEU A 131 2.35 -15.82 -26.72
C LEU A 131 2.36 -17.20 -27.40
N SER A 132 3.51 -17.73 -27.69
CA SER A 132 3.70 -19.11 -28.10
C SER A 132 4.37 -19.91 -27.00
N ASP A 133 4.05 -21.20 -26.91
CA ASP A 133 4.59 -22.10 -25.89
C ASP A 133 6.12 -22.02 -25.82
N GLY A 134 6.65 -21.77 -24.63
CA GLY A 134 8.09 -21.72 -24.37
C GLY A 134 8.82 -20.47 -24.86
N THR A 135 8.11 -19.46 -25.39
CA THR A 135 8.71 -18.20 -25.78
C THR A 135 8.37 -17.06 -24.83
N TYR A 136 9.28 -16.11 -24.69
CA TYR A 136 9.07 -14.88 -23.94
C TYR A 136 9.70 -13.72 -24.69
N THR A 137 9.13 -12.53 -24.52
CA THR A 137 9.70 -11.30 -25.02
C THR A 137 10.41 -10.58 -23.88
N PRO A 138 11.75 -10.44 -23.91
CA PRO A 138 12.46 -9.70 -22.89
C PRO A 138 12.17 -8.20 -23.02
N ILE A 139 11.59 -7.59 -21.98
CA ILE A 139 11.33 -6.14 -21.90
C ILE A 139 12.27 -5.44 -20.92
N GLY A 140 13.17 -6.20 -20.27
CA GLY A 140 14.10 -5.69 -19.27
C GLY A 140 14.95 -4.49 -19.72
N PRO A 141 15.50 -4.47 -20.95
CA PRO A 141 16.27 -3.33 -21.45
C PRO A 141 15.46 -2.03 -21.56
N GLU A 142 14.15 -2.13 -21.73
CA GLU A 142 13.23 -1.00 -21.87
C GLU A 142 12.67 -0.53 -20.51
N LEU A 143 12.94 -1.29 -19.44
CA LEU A 143 12.50 -1.00 -18.06
C LEU A 143 13.71 -0.61 -17.20
N PRO A 144 14.12 0.64 -17.19
CA PRO A 144 15.42 1.06 -16.63
C PRO A 144 15.56 0.85 -15.12
N SER A 145 14.56 0.54 -14.35
CA SER A 145 14.72 0.00 -12.98
C SER A 145 13.39 -0.27 -12.29
N ILE A 146 12.86 -1.46 -12.45
CA ILE A 146 11.80 -1.96 -11.56
C ILE A 146 12.34 -2.24 -10.15
N ALA A 147 13.64 -2.51 -10.03
CA ALA A 147 14.29 -2.91 -8.78
C ALA A 147 14.27 -1.87 -7.65
N GLY A 148 13.97 -0.62 -7.95
CA GLY A 148 13.85 0.46 -6.96
C GLY A 148 12.41 0.92 -6.72
N LEU A 149 11.42 0.30 -7.33
CA LEU A 149 10.02 0.68 -7.14
C LEU A 149 9.49 0.05 -5.84
N HIS A 150 9.06 0.89 -4.93
CA HIS A 150 8.34 0.48 -3.71
C HIS A 150 6.85 0.29 -3.95
N GLU A 151 6.31 0.94 -4.97
CA GLU A 151 4.92 0.89 -5.38
C GLU A 151 4.81 0.89 -6.90
N GLY A 152 3.80 0.22 -7.44
CA GLY A 152 3.57 0.21 -8.87
C GLY A 152 2.26 -0.47 -9.24
N THR A 153 1.81 -0.21 -10.46
CA THR A 153 0.66 -0.87 -11.06
C THR A 153 1.09 -1.56 -12.33
N ILE A 154 0.75 -2.83 -12.44
CA ILE A 154 0.94 -3.60 -13.66
C ILE A 154 -0.41 -3.70 -14.36
N LEU A 155 -0.49 -3.17 -15.58
CA LEU A 155 -1.65 -3.31 -16.44
C LEU A 155 -1.30 -4.24 -17.60
N VAL A 156 -2.00 -5.36 -17.67
CA VAL A 156 -1.84 -6.34 -18.75
C VAL A 156 -3.20 -6.56 -19.40
N ARG A 157 -3.23 -6.43 -20.73
CA ARG A 157 -4.37 -6.83 -21.56
C ARG A 157 -3.97 -8.07 -22.35
N PHE A 158 -4.72 -9.13 -22.22
CA PHE A 158 -4.44 -10.37 -22.93
C PHE A 158 -5.74 -11.08 -23.34
N THR A 159 -5.64 -11.94 -24.33
CA THR A 159 -6.74 -12.80 -24.78
C THR A 159 -6.24 -14.24 -24.70
N PRO A 160 -6.71 -15.05 -23.73
CA PRO A 160 -6.34 -16.44 -23.66
C PRO A 160 -7.00 -17.23 -24.79
N THR A 161 -6.27 -18.17 -25.35
CA THR A 161 -6.82 -19.10 -26.37
C THR A 161 -7.43 -20.35 -25.76
N SER A 162 -7.21 -20.58 -24.46
CA SER A 162 -7.76 -21.70 -23.70
C SER A 162 -7.94 -21.30 -22.23
N THR A 163 -8.97 -21.81 -21.57
CA THR A 163 -9.16 -21.64 -20.11
C THR A 163 -8.32 -22.61 -19.29
N ASP A 164 -7.89 -23.73 -19.90
CA ASP A 164 -7.24 -24.84 -19.22
C ASP A 164 -5.71 -24.76 -19.25
N SER A 165 -5.19 -23.75 -19.93
CA SER A 165 -3.75 -23.52 -20.03
C SER A 165 -3.25 -22.53 -18.99
N ILE A 166 -1.96 -22.63 -18.68
CA ILE A 166 -1.27 -21.64 -17.84
C ILE A 166 -0.58 -20.64 -18.77
N TYR A 167 -0.86 -19.37 -18.58
CA TYR A 167 -0.23 -18.27 -19.30
C TYR A 167 0.60 -17.42 -18.35
N SER A 168 1.91 -17.36 -18.59
CA SER A 168 2.77 -16.37 -17.94
C SER A 168 2.53 -15.01 -18.59
N LEU A 169 2.00 -14.06 -17.85
CA LEU A 169 1.68 -12.72 -18.38
C LEU A 169 2.86 -11.77 -18.28
N ILE A 170 3.51 -11.78 -17.13
CA ILE A 170 4.75 -11.03 -16.87
C ILE A 170 5.53 -11.72 -15.74
N GLY A 171 6.84 -11.74 -15.87
CA GLY A 171 7.72 -12.26 -14.84
C GLY A 171 9.03 -11.50 -14.78
N VAL A 172 9.55 -11.37 -13.57
CA VAL A 172 10.89 -10.84 -13.30
C VAL A 172 11.60 -11.84 -12.39
N SER A 173 12.82 -12.21 -12.72
CA SER A 173 13.63 -13.15 -11.95
C SER A 173 15.06 -12.65 -11.84
N ASN A 174 15.74 -13.02 -10.74
CA ASN A 174 17.17 -12.79 -10.58
C ASN A 174 18.04 -13.80 -11.38
N GLY A 175 17.41 -14.70 -12.13
CA GLY A 175 18.11 -15.70 -12.95
C GLY A 175 18.77 -16.85 -12.16
N GLN A 176 18.61 -16.90 -10.84
CA GLN A 176 19.14 -17.96 -10.00
C GLN A 176 18.16 -19.15 -9.95
N THR A 177 18.63 -20.31 -9.50
CA THR A 177 17.85 -21.54 -9.36
C THR A 177 17.77 -22.00 -7.89
N GLY A 178 16.84 -22.89 -7.60
CA GLY A 178 16.69 -23.47 -6.26
C GLY A 178 16.32 -22.40 -5.21
N ASN A 179 16.92 -22.50 -4.02
CA ASN A 179 16.59 -21.62 -2.90
C ASN A 179 17.09 -20.16 -3.06
N GLN A 180 17.94 -19.90 -4.04
CA GLN A 180 18.46 -18.57 -4.35
C GLN A 180 17.63 -17.82 -5.39
N ASN A 181 16.61 -18.46 -5.95
CA ASN A 181 15.75 -17.84 -6.92
C ASN A 181 14.80 -16.85 -6.25
N SER A 182 14.89 -15.60 -6.67
CA SER A 182 13.92 -14.56 -6.33
C SER A 182 13.18 -14.15 -7.58
N TYR A 183 11.86 -14.16 -7.51
CA TYR A 183 11.05 -13.79 -8.66
C TYR A 183 9.71 -13.19 -8.27
N PHE A 184 9.16 -12.51 -9.22
CA PHE A 184 7.79 -12.05 -9.29
C PHE A 184 7.15 -12.64 -10.54
N HIS A 185 5.95 -13.15 -10.43
CA HIS A 185 5.24 -13.78 -11.53
C HIS A 185 3.75 -13.46 -11.48
N LEU A 186 3.24 -12.84 -12.53
CA LEU A 186 1.82 -12.68 -12.79
C LEU A 186 1.41 -13.68 -13.87
N TYR A 187 0.41 -14.52 -13.59
CA TYR A 187 -0.02 -15.55 -14.49
C TYR A 187 -1.54 -15.72 -14.50
N TYR A 188 -2.04 -16.32 -15.55
CA TYR A 188 -3.42 -16.78 -15.67
C TYR A 188 -3.44 -18.31 -15.72
N SER A 189 -4.31 -18.94 -14.95
CA SER A 189 -4.49 -20.39 -14.92
C SER A 189 -5.88 -20.75 -14.41
N ASN A 190 -6.56 -21.69 -15.08
CA ASN A 190 -7.86 -22.21 -14.65
C ASN A 190 -8.89 -21.11 -14.29
N ALA A 191 -9.09 -20.16 -15.19
CA ALA A 191 -9.97 -19.00 -14.98
C ALA A 191 -9.63 -18.16 -13.74
N ARG A 192 -8.38 -18.17 -13.33
CA ARG A 192 -7.88 -17.37 -12.20
C ARG A 192 -6.65 -16.55 -12.63
N LEU A 193 -6.61 -15.31 -12.16
CA LEU A 193 -5.40 -14.52 -12.22
C LEU A 193 -4.59 -14.81 -10.95
N GLY A 194 -3.36 -15.22 -11.10
CA GLY A 194 -2.47 -15.55 -9.99
C GLY A 194 -1.27 -14.61 -9.95
N PHE A 195 -0.84 -14.35 -8.75
CA PHE A 195 0.33 -13.56 -8.44
C PHE A 195 1.20 -14.36 -7.49
N GLU A 196 2.50 -14.42 -7.77
CA GLU A 196 3.45 -15.18 -6.98
C GLU A 196 4.73 -14.36 -6.78
N ILE A 197 5.17 -14.24 -5.54
CA ILE A 197 6.45 -13.64 -5.18
C ILE A 197 7.26 -14.67 -4.42
N ARG A 198 8.53 -14.78 -4.77
CA ARG A 198 9.54 -15.49 -3.99
C ARG A 198 10.68 -14.56 -3.63
N ARG A 199 11.04 -14.53 -2.37
CA ARG A 199 12.19 -13.81 -1.83
C ARG A 199 13.35 -14.77 -1.60
N GLN A 200 14.58 -14.25 -1.74
CA GLN A 200 15.81 -15.04 -1.64
C GLN A 200 16.04 -15.68 -0.28
N GLU A 201 15.48 -15.12 0.80
CA GLU A 201 15.68 -15.61 2.16
C GLU A 201 14.49 -16.44 2.64
N GLY A 202 14.69 -17.75 2.78
CA GLY A 202 13.81 -18.61 3.57
C GLY A 202 12.71 -19.37 2.84
N GLY A 203 12.56 -19.22 1.56
CA GLY A 203 11.69 -20.10 0.75
C GLY A 203 10.18 -19.90 0.91
N ASP A 204 9.72 -18.87 1.60
CA ASP A 204 8.30 -18.57 1.68
C ASP A 204 7.79 -17.95 0.38
N PHE A 205 6.74 -18.59 -0.14
CA PHE A 205 6.00 -18.09 -1.29
C PHE A 205 4.80 -17.28 -0.82
N GLU A 206 4.70 -16.05 -1.25
CA GLU A 206 3.42 -15.36 -1.22
C GLU A 206 2.70 -15.64 -2.54
N LYS A 207 1.59 -16.36 -2.45
CA LYS A 207 0.74 -16.70 -3.59
C LYS A 207 -0.67 -16.23 -3.35
N ASN A 208 -1.13 -15.33 -4.19
CA ASN A 208 -2.51 -14.88 -4.20
C ASN A 208 -3.14 -15.15 -5.57
N SER A 209 -4.39 -15.57 -5.58
CA SER A 209 -5.14 -15.73 -6.82
C SER A 209 -6.59 -15.28 -6.66
N ALA A 210 -7.10 -14.60 -7.67
CA ALA A 210 -8.48 -14.16 -7.73
C ALA A 210 -9.19 -14.77 -8.95
N PRO A 211 -10.45 -15.19 -8.83
CA PRO A 211 -11.23 -15.61 -9.99
C PRO A 211 -11.45 -14.42 -10.92
N VAL A 212 -11.34 -14.66 -12.22
CA VAL A 212 -11.61 -13.65 -13.24
C VAL A 212 -12.64 -14.16 -14.23
N THR A 213 -13.59 -13.32 -14.58
CA THR A 213 -14.54 -13.62 -15.64
C THR A 213 -13.94 -13.15 -16.97
N ILE A 214 -13.68 -14.08 -17.85
CA ILE A 214 -13.29 -13.78 -19.22
C ILE A 214 -14.57 -13.53 -20.01
N LYS A 215 -14.66 -12.36 -20.63
CA LYS A 215 -15.69 -12.08 -21.63
C LYS A 215 -15.13 -12.50 -22.97
N ALA A 216 -15.82 -13.45 -23.61
CA ALA A 216 -15.55 -13.81 -24.99
C ALA A 216 -15.86 -12.64 -25.94
#